data_ac1a2c8637682e94c334edf93a06b6b9
#
_entry.id   ac1a2c8637682e94c334edf93a06b6b9
#
_cell.length_a   1.000
_cell.length_b   1.000
_cell.length_c   1.000
_cell.angle_alpha   90.00
_cell.angle_beta   90.00
_cell.angle_gamma   90.00
#
_symmetry.space_group_name_H-M   'P 1'
#
loop_
_entity.id
_entity.type
_entity.pdbx_description
1 polymer ?
#
loop_
_entity_poly.entity_id
_entity_poly.type
_entity_poly.pdbx_seq_one_letter_code
_entity_poly.pdbx_strand_id
1 'polypeptide(L)'
;MKKVYFLLLIAIMIIVSGNAQAQGKKKIRITYRNANQLVEKIKANPNAETLYLFRNGLDSLPEEIGQLKHLKKLVVSSNRLTYIPPVIGELTELEKISFKHNDIKALPSEIGQLKKLKQLELDYNRLVTLPEELCELENLEYLSVTHNALHHLPTNIGQLKSLEFLYIGTNLLQELPVGLAQLTELVELNVANSGGMLVLPNLSNCQRLERLYIDKTTMFDASFNPRTISRLEIYMVE
;
A
#
# COMPACT_ATOMS: atom_id res chain seq x y z
N MET A 1 40.19 -33.41 -33.60
CA MET A 1 39.48 -33.59 -32.31
C MET A 1 39.74 -32.47 -31.30
N LYS A 2 40.96 -31.97 -31.08
CA LYS A 2 41.23 -30.90 -30.09
C LYS A 2 40.55 -29.54 -30.35
N LYS A 3 40.31 -29.13 -31.62
CA LYS A 3 39.64 -27.88 -31.97
C LYS A 3 38.11 -27.89 -31.68
N VAL A 4 37.47 -29.02 -31.76
CA VAL A 4 36.01 -29.14 -31.49
C VAL A 4 35.74 -29.04 -29.98
N TYR A 5 36.59 -29.62 -29.13
CA TYR A 5 36.49 -29.49 -27.67
C TYR A 5 36.74 -28.07 -27.19
N PHE A 6 37.63 -27.32 -27.85
CA PHE A 6 37.90 -25.94 -27.48
C PHE A 6 36.73 -25.00 -27.81
N LEU A 7 36.05 -25.21 -28.95
CA LEU A 7 34.83 -24.48 -29.32
C LEU A 7 33.65 -24.84 -28.43
N LEU A 8 33.52 -26.12 -28.00
CA LEU A 8 32.48 -26.54 -27.05
C LEU A 8 32.70 -25.91 -25.65
N LEU A 9 33.95 -25.83 -25.19
CA LEU A 9 34.32 -25.19 -23.92
C LEU A 9 34.04 -23.68 -23.94
N ILE A 10 34.29 -22.99 -25.07
CA ILE A 10 33.95 -21.56 -25.23
C ILE A 10 32.43 -21.37 -25.26
N ALA A 11 31.68 -22.24 -25.95
CA ALA A 11 30.23 -22.20 -25.98
C ALA A 11 29.63 -22.45 -24.59
N ILE A 12 30.16 -23.37 -23.80
CA ILE A 12 29.76 -23.62 -22.41
C ILE A 12 30.15 -22.45 -21.51
N MET A 13 31.34 -21.85 -21.67
CA MET A 13 31.71 -20.62 -20.94
C MET A 13 30.80 -19.42 -21.27
N ILE A 14 30.38 -19.25 -22.54
CA ILE A 14 29.45 -18.19 -22.94
C ILE A 14 28.06 -18.45 -22.36
N ILE A 15 27.60 -19.72 -22.31
CA ILE A 15 26.31 -20.07 -21.68
C ILE A 15 26.38 -19.90 -20.17
N VAL A 16 27.48 -20.25 -19.51
CA VAL A 16 27.67 -20.08 -18.07
C VAL A 16 27.88 -18.62 -17.71
N SER A 17 28.59 -17.82 -18.51
CA SER A 17 28.72 -16.39 -18.32
C SER A 17 27.43 -15.63 -18.68
N GLY A 18 26.65 -16.07 -19.67
CA GLY A 18 25.32 -15.54 -19.98
C GLY A 18 24.32 -15.77 -18.86
N ASN A 19 24.34 -16.94 -18.22
CA ASN A 19 23.46 -17.23 -17.07
C ASN A 19 23.92 -16.53 -15.76
N ALA A 20 25.22 -16.22 -15.60
CA ALA A 20 25.71 -15.47 -14.45
C ALA A 20 25.38 -13.96 -14.51
N GLN A 21 25.12 -13.40 -15.71
CA GLN A 21 24.66 -12.02 -15.88
C GLN A 21 23.14 -11.84 -15.81
N ALA A 22 22.35 -12.93 -15.85
CA ALA A 22 20.89 -12.91 -15.84
C ALA A 22 20.27 -12.87 -14.42
N GLN A 23 21.06 -12.91 -13.34
CA GLN A 23 20.55 -12.61 -12.00
C GLN A 23 20.58 -11.10 -11.79
N GLY A 24 19.54 -10.42 -12.27
CA GLY A 24 19.29 -9.01 -11.98
C GLY A 24 19.30 -8.75 -10.48
N LYS A 25 19.63 -7.53 -10.09
CA LYS A 25 19.66 -7.15 -8.67
C LYS A 25 18.26 -7.32 -8.07
N LYS A 26 18.15 -8.10 -7.00
CA LYS A 26 16.89 -8.24 -6.23
C LYS A 26 16.36 -6.91 -5.68
N LYS A 27 17.24 -5.92 -5.52
CA LYS A 27 16.91 -4.59 -4.99
C LYS A 27 17.39 -3.51 -5.95
N ILE A 28 16.46 -2.73 -6.49
CA ILE A 28 16.73 -1.54 -7.29
C ILE A 28 16.55 -0.32 -6.40
N ARG A 29 17.57 0.52 -6.32
CA ARG A 29 17.48 1.84 -5.71
C ARG A 29 17.83 2.89 -6.75
N ILE A 30 16.92 3.86 -6.93
CA ILE A 30 17.14 5.02 -7.78
C ILE A 30 17.20 6.23 -6.85
N THR A 31 18.28 7.03 -6.97
CA THR A 31 18.48 8.23 -6.19
C THR A 31 18.15 9.47 -7.01
N TYR A 32 17.94 10.59 -6.34
CA TYR A 32 17.70 11.90 -6.94
C TYR A 32 18.67 12.19 -8.09
N ARG A 33 18.18 12.65 -9.23
CA ARG A 33 18.85 12.89 -10.53
C ARG A 33 18.87 11.72 -11.53
N ASN A 34 18.39 10.53 -11.15
CA ASN A 34 18.43 9.35 -12.05
C ASN A 34 17.03 8.87 -12.49
N ALA A 35 15.98 9.68 -12.30
CA ALA A 35 14.61 9.34 -12.70
C ALA A 35 14.49 9.02 -14.19
N ASN A 36 15.24 9.74 -15.06
CA ASN A 36 15.27 9.52 -16.51
C ASN A 36 15.81 8.14 -16.91
N GLN A 37 16.49 7.44 -15.97
CA GLN A 37 17.03 6.09 -16.20
C GLN A 37 16.10 5.00 -15.62
N LEU A 38 14.92 5.38 -15.12
CA LEU A 38 14.03 4.42 -14.44
C LEU A 38 13.64 3.26 -15.36
N VAL A 39 13.20 3.56 -16.58
CA VAL A 39 12.79 2.55 -17.57
C VAL A 39 13.94 1.60 -17.92
N GLU A 40 15.14 2.16 -18.16
CA GLU A 40 16.32 1.34 -18.46
C GLU A 40 16.69 0.43 -17.28
N LYS A 41 16.60 0.96 -16.05
CA LYS A 41 16.88 0.17 -14.84
C LYS A 41 15.83 -0.92 -14.61
N ILE A 42 14.56 -0.66 -14.90
CA ILE A 42 13.52 -1.68 -14.85
C ILE A 42 13.85 -2.80 -15.83
N LYS A 43 14.09 -2.46 -17.10
CA LYS A 43 14.44 -3.42 -18.16
C LYS A 43 15.70 -4.24 -17.85
N ALA A 44 16.69 -3.63 -17.23
CA ALA A 44 17.92 -4.30 -16.84
C ALA A 44 17.79 -5.21 -15.60
N ASN A 45 16.68 -5.13 -14.85
CA ASN A 45 16.48 -5.86 -13.59
C ASN A 45 15.07 -6.48 -13.49
N PRO A 46 14.66 -7.36 -14.44
CA PRO A 46 13.29 -7.89 -14.49
C PRO A 46 12.92 -8.73 -13.25
N ASN A 47 13.91 -9.28 -12.56
CA ASN A 47 13.74 -10.12 -11.36
C ASN A 47 13.86 -9.32 -10.04
N ALA A 48 13.71 -7.99 -10.09
CA ALA A 48 13.78 -7.18 -8.89
C ALA A 48 12.63 -7.48 -7.93
N GLU A 49 12.97 -7.76 -6.68
CA GLU A 49 11.99 -7.98 -5.59
C GLU A 49 11.66 -6.67 -4.84
N THR A 50 12.51 -5.64 -4.96
CA THR A 50 12.31 -4.36 -4.27
C THR A 50 12.71 -3.18 -5.13
N LEU A 51 11.82 -2.18 -5.23
CA LEU A 51 12.07 -0.92 -5.92
C LEU A 51 11.91 0.25 -4.95
N TYR A 52 12.97 1.07 -4.82
CA TYR A 52 12.96 2.29 -4.04
C TYR A 52 13.14 3.52 -4.92
N LEU A 53 12.16 4.41 -4.91
CA LEU A 53 12.09 5.66 -5.67
C LEU A 53 11.84 6.86 -4.74
N PHE A 54 12.63 6.98 -3.68
CA PHE A 54 12.44 8.02 -2.66
C PHE A 54 13.04 9.35 -3.11
N ARG A 55 12.27 10.45 -3.08
CA ARG A 55 12.69 11.82 -3.44
C ARG A 55 13.34 11.92 -4.82
N ASN A 56 12.74 11.33 -5.83
CA ASN A 56 13.24 11.35 -7.20
C ASN A 56 12.62 12.44 -8.07
N GLY A 57 11.63 13.18 -7.55
CA GLY A 57 10.91 14.21 -8.30
C GLY A 57 10.03 13.63 -9.41
N LEU A 58 9.57 12.39 -9.27
CA LEU A 58 8.72 11.72 -10.24
C LEU A 58 7.32 12.31 -10.25
N ASP A 59 6.81 12.64 -11.43
CA ASP A 59 5.44 13.10 -11.63
C ASP A 59 4.49 11.93 -12.02
N SER A 60 5.07 10.81 -12.52
CA SER A 60 4.34 9.58 -12.87
C SER A 60 5.23 8.35 -12.74
N LEU A 61 4.61 7.17 -12.64
CA LEU A 61 5.28 5.89 -12.80
C LEU A 61 5.16 5.46 -14.27
N PRO A 62 6.23 4.89 -14.89
CA PRO A 62 6.16 4.38 -16.23
C PRO A 62 5.39 3.04 -16.28
N GLU A 63 4.73 2.77 -17.41
CA GLU A 63 4.01 1.51 -17.63
C GLU A 63 4.93 0.28 -17.57
N GLU A 64 6.21 0.46 -17.87
CA GLU A 64 7.23 -0.59 -17.76
C GLU A 64 7.38 -1.15 -16.34
N ILE A 65 6.87 -0.47 -15.30
CA ILE A 65 6.88 -1.01 -13.94
C ILE A 65 6.18 -2.37 -13.88
N GLY A 66 5.16 -2.59 -14.73
CA GLY A 66 4.44 -3.86 -14.86
C GLY A 66 5.32 -5.05 -15.27
N GLN A 67 6.54 -4.81 -15.77
CA GLN A 67 7.50 -5.88 -16.11
C GLN A 67 8.14 -6.51 -14.86
N LEU A 68 8.06 -5.87 -13.69
CA LEU A 68 8.69 -6.34 -12.45
C LEU A 68 7.81 -7.39 -11.74
N LYS A 69 7.50 -8.51 -12.39
CA LYS A 69 6.56 -9.53 -11.91
C LYS A 69 6.95 -10.20 -10.56
N HIS A 70 8.20 -10.05 -10.14
CA HIS A 70 8.69 -10.57 -8.86
C HIS A 70 8.75 -9.51 -7.76
N LEU A 71 8.21 -8.29 -8.02
CA LEU A 71 8.30 -7.18 -7.08
C LEU A 71 7.40 -7.44 -5.87
N LYS A 72 8.03 -7.49 -4.69
CA LYS A 72 7.37 -7.67 -3.39
C LYS A 72 7.22 -6.35 -2.63
N LYS A 73 8.13 -5.40 -2.87
CA LYS A 73 8.13 -4.12 -2.17
C LYS A 73 8.35 -2.97 -3.13
N LEU A 74 7.41 -2.02 -3.13
CA LEU A 74 7.45 -0.79 -3.91
C LEU A 74 7.38 0.41 -2.97
N VAL A 75 8.42 1.26 -2.99
CA VAL A 75 8.46 2.51 -2.22
C VAL A 75 8.70 3.67 -3.18
N VAL A 76 7.71 4.55 -3.31
CA VAL A 76 7.75 5.73 -4.20
C VAL A 76 7.43 7.01 -3.41
N SER A 77 7.89 7.06 -2.18
CA SER A 77 7.55 8.14 -1.27
C SER A 77 8.30 9.44 -1.56
N SER A 78 7.67 10.58 -1.20
CA SER A 78 8.24 11.92 -1.37
C SER A 78 8.57 12.26 -2.83
N ASN A 79 7.59 12.05 -3.70
CA ASN A 79 7.62 12.44 -5.11
C ASN A 79 6.46 13.41 -5.41
N ARG A 80 6.08 13.56 -6.67
CA ARG A 80 4.97 14.42 -7.14
C ARG A 80 3.95 13.64 -7.96
N LEU A 81 3.78 12.34 -7.65
CA LEU A 81 2.83 11.50 -8.38
C LEU A 81 1.41 12.04 -8.20
N THR A 82 0.69 12.21 -9.30
CA THR A 82 -0.70 12.65 -9.29
C THR A 82 -1.69 11.49 -9.50
N TYR A 83 -1.21 10.37 -10.04
CA TYR A 83 -1.98 9.14 -10.24
C TYR A 83 -1.08 7.90 -10.19
N ILE A 84 -1.68 6.74 -10.03
CA ILE A 84 -1.03 5.44 -10.10
C ILE A 84 -1.54 4.73 -11.36
N PRO A 85 -0.66 4.25 -12.27
CA PRO A 85 -1.10 3.62 -13.50
C PRO A 85 -1.75 2.24 -13.21
N PRO A 86 -2.79 1.84 -13.98
CA PRO A 86 -3.50 0.57 -13.81
C PRO A 86 -2.59 -0.67 -13.86
N VAL A 87 -1.47 -0.59 -14.57
CA VAL A 87 -0.46 -1.66 -14.66
C VAL A 87 0.08 -2.09 -13.28
N ILE A 88 -0.15 -1.28 -12.23
CA ILE A 88 0.19 -1.66 -10.85
C ILE A 88 -0.45 -2.99 -10.45
N GLY A 89 -1.69 -3.27 -10.91
CA GLY A 89 -2.41 -4.51 -10.62
C GLY A 89 -1.73 -5.77 -11.17
N GLU A 90 -0.84 -5.63 -12.16
CA GLU A 90 -0.08 -6.74 -12.70
C GLU A 90 1.06 -7.23 -11.79
N LEU A 91 1.40 -6.45 -10.75
CA LEU A 91 2.46 -6.76 -9.78
C LEU A 91 1.94 -7.63 -8.64
N THR A 92 1.37 -8.78 -8.97
CA THR A 92 0.62 -9.65 -8.05
C THR A 92 1.43 -10.23 -6.88
N GLU A 93 2.78 -10.12 -6.93
CA GLU A 93 3.67 -10.53 -5.84
C GLU A 93 3.88 -9.41 -4.80
N LEU A 94 3.30 -8.21 -4.98
CA LEU A 94 3.46 -7.12 -4.03
C LEU A 94 2.86 -7.45 -2.67
N GLU A 95 3.70 -7.32 -1.66
CA GLU A 95 3.36 -7.47 -0.24
C GLU A 95 3.32 -6.10 0.47
N LYS A 96 4.12 -5.13 -0.01
CA LYS A 96 4.22 -3.81 0.61
C LYS A 96 4.33 -2.70 -0.43
N ILE A 97 3.45 -1.69 -0.28
CA ILE A 97 3.46 -0.46 -1.08
C ILE A 97 3.53 0.75 -0.16
N SER A 98 4.38 1.73 -0.52
CA SER A 98 4.39 3.05 0.11
C SER A 98 4.44 4.14 -0.95
N PHE A 99 3.37 4.94 -1.00
CA PHE A 99 3.23 6.14 -1.83
C PHE A 99 3.13 7.43 -1.00
N LYS A 100 3.62 7.40 0.23
CA LYS A 100 3.54 8.54 1.16
C LYS A 100 4.15 9.81 0.56
N HIS A 101 3.57 10.97 0.92
CA HIS A 101 4.05 12.28 0.47
C HIS A 101 4.14 12.39 -1.06
N ASN A 102 2.99 12.30 -1.71
CA ASN A 102 2.79 12.56 -3.14
C ASN A 102 1.56 13.48 -3.34
N ASP A 103 1.09 13.63 -4.56
CA ASP A 103 -0.09 14.41 -4.92
C ASP A 103 -1.21 13.54 -5.50
N ILE A 104 -1.28 12.25 -5.12
CA ILE A 104 -2.19 11.27 -5.67
C ILE A 104 -3.64 11.62 -5.31
N LYS A 105 -4.51 11.69 -6.33
CA LYS A 105 -5.92 12.06 -6.16
C LYS A 105 -6.87 10.85 -6.10
N ALA A 106 -6.49 9.74 -6.73
CA ALA A 106 -7.26 8.49 -6.75
C ALA A 106 -6.32 7.30 -6.93
N LEU A 107 -6.77 6.13 -6.48
CA LEU A 107 -6.16 4.84 -6.81
C LEU A 107 -6.92 4.20 -7.97
N PRO A 108 -6.24 3.43 -8.84
CA PRO A 108 -6.91 2.62 -9.84
C PRO A 108 -7.62 1.43 -9.19
N SER A 109 -8.72 0.97 -9.81
CA SER A 109 -9.46 -0.22 -9.35
C SER A 109 -8.61 -1.49 -9.33
N GLU A 110 -7.60 -1.55 -10.21
CA GLU A 110 -6.64 -2.65 -10.33
C GLU A 110 -5.81 -2.87 -9.06
N ILE A 111 -5.85 -1.93 -8.09
CA ILE A 111 -5.24 -2.14 -6.77
C ILE A 111 -5.81 -3.39 -6.09
N GLY A 112 -7.10 -3.72 -6.32
CA GLY A 112 -7.77 -4.91 -5.79
C GLY A 112 -7.20 -6.24 -6.30
N GLN A 113 -6.40 -6.23 -7.37
CA GLN A 113 -5.74 -7.43 -7.90
C GLN A 113 -4.54 -7.89 -7.07
N LEU A 114 -4.04 -7.03 -6.17
CA LEU A 114 -2.84 -7.28 -5.38
C LEU A 114 -3.12 -8.18 -4.16
N LYS A 115 -3.58 -9.41 -4.39
CA LYS A 115 -4.08 -10.31 -3.34
C LYS A 115 -3.03 -10.70 -2.27
N LYS A 116 -1.72 -10.46 -2.52
CA LYS A 116 -0.65 -10.69 -1.53
C LYS A 116 -0.30 -9.43 -0.71
N LEU A 117 -0.96 -8.29 -1.00
CA LEU A 117 -0.64 -7.03 -0.35
C LEU A 117 -1.03 -7.08 1.13
N LYS A 118 -0.05 -6.82 2.00
CA LYS A 118 -0.17 -6.77 3.45
C LYS A 118 -0.11 -5.35 4.01
N GLN A 119 0.64 -4.47 3.35
CA GLN A 119 0.82 -3.10 3.82
C GLN A 119 0.65 -2.10 2.68
N LEU A 120 -0.26 -1.13 2.89
CA LEU A 120 -0.52 -0.02 1.97
C LEU A 120 -0.43 1.30 2.73
N GLU A 121 0.55 2.12 2.37
CA GLU A 121 0.80 3.45 2.95
C GLU A 121 0.56 4.53 1.90
N LEU A 122 -0.41 5.41 2.17
CA LEU A 122 -0.88 6.47 1.27
C LEU A 122 -0.93 7.82 1.97
N ASP A 123 -0.28 7.95 3.14
CA ASP A 123 -0.32 9.17 3.93
C ASP A 123 0.22 10.38 3.17
N TYR A 124 -0.30 11.56 3.49
CA TYR A 124 0.12 12.82 2.87
C TYR A 124 -0.02 12.80 1.35
N ASN A 125 -1.26 12.57 0.88
CA ASN A 125 -1.66 12.65 -0.52
C ASN A 125 -2.89 13.57 -0.66
N ARG A 126 -3.56 13.51 -1.80
CA ARG A 126 -4.77 14.29 -2.12
C ARG A 126 -5.95 13.38 -2.48
N LEU A 127 -6.01 12.19 -1.88
CA LEU A 127 -7.07 11.22 -2.16
C LEU A 127 -8.41 11.77 -1.69
N VAL A 128 -9.41 11.74 -2.58
CA VAL A 128 -10.79 12.15 -2.30
C VAL A 128 -11.67 10.94 -2.01
N THR A 129 -11.36 9.82 -2.68
CA THR A 129 -12.05 8.54 -2.51
C THR A 129 -11.05 7.39 -2.58
N LEU A 130 -11.47 6.23 -2.09
CA LEU A 130 -10.80 4.94 -2.29
C LEU A 130 -11.72 4.06 -3.13
N PRO A 131 -11.21 3.26 -4.08
CA PRO A 131 -12.03 2.36 -4.88
C PRO A 131 -12.59 1.21 -4.03
N GLU A 132 -13.79 0.74 -4.33
CA GLU A 132 -14.40 -0.40 -3.62
C GLU A 132 -13.56 -1.68 -3.77
N GLU A 133 -12.85 -1.84 -4.87
CA GLU A 133 -11.93 -2.95 -5.15
C GLU A 133 -10.77 -3.03 -4.13
N LEU A 134 -10.46 -1.94 -3.43
CA LEU A 134 -9.53 -1.99 -2.31
C LEU A 134 -9.96 -3.04 -1.26
N CYS A 135 -11.26 -3.22 -1.07
CA CYS A 135 -11.81 -4.17 -0.12
C CYS A 135 -11.60 -5.65 -0.51
N GLU A 136 -11.13 -5.91 -1.73
CA GLU A 136 -10.75 -7.23 -2.19
C GLU A 136 -9.34 -7.68 -1.74
N LEU A 137 -8.63 -6.83 -1.01
CA LEU A 137 -7.29 -7.11 -0.48
C LEU A 137 -7.39 -7.95 0.81
N GLU A 138 -7.79 -9.21 0.70
CA GLU A 138 -8.09 -10.10 1.83
C GLU A 138 -6.92 -10.28 2.82
N ASN A 139 -5.69 -10.10 2.36
CA ASN A 139 -4.47 -10.22 3.17
C ASN A 139 -3.93 -8.89 3.70
N LEU A 140 -4.68 -7.77 3.51
CA LEU A 140 -4.22 -6.47 3.97
C LEU A 140 -4.28 -6.38 5.50
N GLU A 141 -3.11 -6.23 6.12
CA GLU A 141 -2.91 -6.14 7.57
C GLU A 141 -2.81 -4.68 8.04
N TYR A 142 -2.27 -3.80 7.18
CA TYR A 142 -2.01 -2.39 7.51
C TYR A 142 -2.47 -1.46 6.39
N LEU A 143 -3.36 -0.53 6.71
CA LEU A 143 -3.82 0.54 5.81
C LEU A 143 -3.65 1.90 6.48
N SER A 144 -2.87 2.79 5.87
CA SER A 144 -2.74 4.16 6.31
C SER A 144 -3.03 5.13 5.16
N VAL A 145 -4.02 6.00 5.37
CA VAL A 145 -4.47 7.05 4.45
C VAL A 145 -4.59 8.39 5.16
N THR A 146 -3.80 8.60 6.22
CA THR A 146 -3.84 9.84 7.00
C THR A 146 -3.41 11.04 6.16
N HIS A 147 -3.87 12.24 6.52
CA HIS A 147 -3.54 13.47 5.80
C HIS A 147 -3.89 13.37 4.30
N ASN A 148 -5.17 13.14 4.02
CA ASN A 148 -5.76 13.15 2.70
C ASN A 148 -7.03 14.04 2.70
N ALA A 149 -7.85 13.95 1.66
CA ALA A 149 -9.11 14.68 1.53
C ALA A 149 -10.29 13.71 1.35
N LEU A 150 -10.25 12.53 2.00
CA LEU A 150 -11.28 11.51 1.87
C LEU A 150 -12.59 12.00 2.46
N HIS A 151 -13.69 11.91 1.69
CA HIS A 151 -15.04 12.20 2.17
C HIS A 151 -15.77 10.95 2.65
N HIS A 152 -15.45 9.80 2.11
CA HIS A 152 -16.03 8.50 2.46
C HIS A 152 -14.97 7.40 2.42
N LEU A 153 -15.18 6.36 3.21
CA LEU A 153 -14.49 5.09 3.07
C LEU A 153 -15.32 4.16 2.16
N PRO A 154 -14.71 3.15 1.54
CA PRO A 154 -15.46 2.11 0.83
C PRO A 154 -16.53 1.47 1.70
N THR A 155 -17.73 1.24 1.14
CA THR A 155 -18.85 0.66 1.90
C THR A 155 -18.55 -0.77 2.36
N ASN A 156 -17.76 -1.49 1.58
CA ASN A 156 -17.35 -2.87 1.85
C ASN A 156 -16.07 -3.00 2.70
N ILE A 157 -15.64 -1.93 3.39
CA ILE A 157 -14.39 -1.93 4.18
C ILE A 157 -14.29 -3.13 5.14
N GLY A 158 -15.43 -3.63 5.65
CA GLY A 158 -15.50 -4.79 6.51
C GLY A 158 -15.08 -6.13 5.86
N GLN A 159 -14.81 -6.16 4.55
CA GLN A 159 -14.26 -7.32 3.86
C GLN A 159 -12.75 -7.48 4.06
N LEU A 160 -12.05 -6.46 4.56
CA LEU A 160 -10.63 -6.53 4.90
C LEU A 160 -10.41 -7.35 6.18
N LYS A 161 -10.66 -8.65 6.11
CA LYS A 161 -10.72 -9.54 7.30
C LYS A 161 -9.40 -9.69 8.04
N SER A 162 -8.27 -9.45 7.39
CA SER A 162 -6.93 -9.50 8.01
C SER A 162 -6.46 -8.15 8.56
N LEU A 163 -7.28 -7.08 8.46
CA LEU A 163 -6.84 -5.74 8.81
C LEU A 163 -6.66 -5.58 10.32
N GLU A 164 -5.42 -5.31 10.72
CA GLU A 164 -5.03 -5.10 12.12
C GLU A 164 -4.85 -3.61 12.44
N PHE A 165 -4.40 -2.81 11.47
CA PHE A 165 -4.06 -1.40 11.66
C PHE A 165 -4.75 -0.53 10.62
N LEU A 166 -5.65 0.36 11.06
CA LEU A 166 -6.36 1.29 10.19
C LEU A 166 -6.16 2.73 10.64
N TYR A 167 -5.45 3.52 9.84
CA TYR A 167 -5.20 4.93 10.10
C TYR A 167 -5.86 5.78 9.02
N ILE A 168 -6.94 6.46 9.39
CA ILE A 168 -7.73 7.34 8.53
C ILE A 168 -7.79 8.77 9.06
N GLY A 169 -7.00 9.09 10.07
CA GLY A 169 -6.94 10.41 10.71
C GLY A 169 -6.60 11.55 9.75
N THR A 170 -7.03 12.75 10.06
CA THR A 170 -6.80 13.96 9.27
C THR A 170 -7.28 13.80 7.82
N ASN A 171 -8.61 13.70 7.68
CA ASN A 171 -9.34 13.62 6.42
C ASN A 171 -10.58 14.56 6.47
N LEU A 172 -11.53 14.38 5.57
CA LEU A 172 -12.76 15.16 5.47
C LEU A 172 -14.01 14.26 5.47
N LEU A 173 -13.97 13.16 6.25
CA LEU A 173 -15.02 12.14 6.27
C LEU A 173 -16.34 12.74 6.76
N GLN A 174 -17.43 12.41 6.07
CA GLN A 174 -18.78 12.80 6.44
C GLN A 174 -19.45 11.77 7.37
N GLU A 175 -19.05 10.50 7.21
CA GLU A 175 -19.56 9.38 8.00
C GLU A 175 -18.52 8.25 8.06
N LEU A 176 -18.73 7.33 9.00
CA LEU A 176 -17.96 6.08 9.11
C LEU A 176 -18.88 4.91 8.76
N PRO A 177 -18.48 4.03 7.81
CA PRO A 177 -19.33 2.91 7.41
C PRO A 177 -19.50 1.90 8.55
N VAL A 178 -20.70 1.36 8.67
CA VAL A 178 -21.02 0.31 9.66
C VAL A 178 -20.16 -0.94 9.50
N GLY A 179 -19.60 -1.15 8.30
CA GLY A 179 -18.67 -2.24 7.99
C GLY A 179 -17.40 -2.25 8.86
N LEU A 180 -17.02 -1.12 9.48
CA LEU A 180 -15.90 -1.09 10.43
C LEU A 180 -16.09 -2.08 11.59
N ALA A 181 -17.33 -2.30 12.02
CA ALA A 181 -17.66 -3.27 13.05
C ALA A 181 -17.39 -4.75 12.68
N GLN A 182 -17.07 -5.02 11.41
CA GLN A 182 -16.77 -6.36 10.90
C GLN A 182 -15.26 -6.65 10.83
N LEU A 183 -14.41 -5.68 11.19
CA LEU A 183 -12.95 -5.81 11.22
C LEU A 183 -12.52 -6.46 12.54
N THR A 184 -12.77 -7.76 12.68
CA THR A 184 -12.56 -8.49 13.95
C THR A 184 -11.10 -8.63 14.37
N GLU A 185 -10.17 -8.53 13.41
CA GLU A 185 -8.73 -8.59 13.65
C GLU A 185 -8.12 -7.23 14.02
N LEU A 186 -8.94 -6.16 14.00
CA LEU A 186 -8.45 -4.80 14.23
C LEU A 186 -7.85 -4.64 15.64
N VAL A 187 -6.59 -4.18 15.68
CA VAL A 187 -5.80 -3.92 16.90
C VAL A 187 -5.73 -2.42 17.17
N GLU A 188 -5.62 -1.62 16.11
CA GLU A 188 -5.51 -0.17 16.24
C GLU A 188 -6.34 0.56 15.18
N LEU A 189 -7.14 1.52 15.65
CA LEU A 189 -7.95 2.41 14.81
C LEU A 189 -7.65 3.86 15.13
N ASN A 190 -7.28 4.64 14.11
CA ASN A 190 -7.14 6.09 14.24
C ASN A 190 -8.12 6.79 13.31
N VAL A 191 -9.10 7.51 13.91
CA VAL A 191 -10.09 8.33 13.21
C VAL A 191 -9.97 9.82 13.60
N ALA A 192 -8.98 10.19 14.39
CA ALA A 192 -8.85 11.55 14.92
C ALA A 192 -8.68 12.57 13.78
N ASN A 193 -9.35 13.73 13.93
CA ASN A 193 -9.33 14.80 12.95
C ASN A 193 -9.78 14.38 11.53
N SER A 194 -10.60 13.33 11.42
CA SER A 194 -11.00 12.78 10.13
C SER A 194 -12.21 13.47 9.49
N GLY A 195 -12.89 14.35 10.21
CA GLY A 195 -14.07 15.07 9.73
C GLY A 195 -14.77 15.84 10.84
N GLY A 196 -15.99 16.31 10.59
CA GLY A 196 -16.83 16.89 11.60
C GLY A 196 -17.33 15.85 12.62
N MET A 197 -18.52 16.03 13.18
CA MET A 197 -19.07 15.10 14.18
C MET A 197 -19.26 13.68 13.62
N LEU A 198 -18.19 12.88 13.63
CA LEU A 198 -18.22 11.48 13.19
C LEU A 198 -18.82 10.60 14.29
N VAL A 199 -19.70 9.69 13.90
CA VAL A 199 -20.22 8.66 14.80
C VAL A 199 -19.51 7.34 14.53
N LEU A 200 -18.74 6.85 15.50
CA LEU A 200 -18.15 5.52 15.47
C LEU A 200 -19.25 4.46 15.56
N PRO A 201 -19.31 3.48 14.64
CA PRO A 201 -20.26 2.39 14.75
C PRO A 201 -19.98 1.53 16.00
N ASN A 202 -20.89 0.62 16.30
CA ASN A 202 -20.71 -0.31 17.41
C ASN A 202 -19.57 -1.30 17.11
N LEU A 203 -18.40 -1.08 17.72
CA LEU A 203 -17.19 -1.87 17.55
C LEU A 203 -17.09 -3.07 18.52
N SER A 204 -18.18 -3.46 19.18
CA SER A 204 -18.16 -4.55 20.18
C SER A 204 -17.66 -5.91 19.63
N ASN A 205 -17.69 -6.11 18.32
CA ASN A 205 -17.14 -7.31 17.67
C ASN A 205 -15.61 -7.25 17.47
N CYS A 206 -15.01 -6.05 17.56
CA CYS A 206 -13.57 -5.87 17.40
C CYS A 206 -12.82 -6.18 18.71
N GLN A 207 -12.91 -7.43 19.17
CA GLN A 207 -12.39 -7.85 20.50
C GLN A 207 -10.87 -7.78 20.62
N ARG A 208 -10.14 -7.64 19.50
CA ARG A 208 -8.68 -7.43 19.48
C ARG A 208 -8.29 -5.96 19.51
N LEU A 209 -9.26 -5.02 19.48
CA LEU A 209 -8.97 -3.60 19.46
C LEU A 209 -8.37 -3.17 20.79
N GLU A 210 -7.11 -2.70 20.74
CA GLU A 210 -6.34 -2.24 21.90
C GLU A 210 -6.22 -0.72 21.94
N ARG A 211 -6.09 -0.07 20.78
CA ARG A 211 -5.89 1.39 20.70
C ARG A 211 -6.88 2.05 19.75
N LEU A 212 -7.59 3.03 20.27
CA LEU A 212 -8.54 3.84 19.53
C LEU A 212 -8.18 5.32 19.67
N TYR A 213 -7.78 5.97 18.57
CA TYR A 213 -7.47 7.39 18.54
C TYR A 213 -8.66 8.16 17.96
N ILE A 214 -9.20 9.06 18.76
CA ILE A 214 -10.35 9.91 18.42
C ILE A 214 -10.03 11.37 18.76
N ASP A 215 -10.86 12.29 18.31
CA ASP A 215 -10.84 13.68 18.73
C ASP A 215 -12.13 14.04 19.50
N LYS A 216 -12.19 15.28 19.97
CA LYS A 216 -13.32 15.81 20.78
C LYS A 216 -14.66 15.85 20.02
N THR A 217 -14.65 15.73 18.69
CA THR A 217 -15.85 15.76 17.85
C THR A 217 -16.37 14.37 17.52
N THR A 218 -15.58 13.33 17.83
CA THR A 218 -15.95 11.94 17.58
C THR A 218 -16.96 11.45 18.62
N MET A 219 -18.09 10.94 18.16
CA MET A 219 -19.16 10.39 18.99
C MET A 219 -19.18 8.86 18.87
N PHE A 220 -19.73 8.20 19.87
CA PHE A 220 -20.01 6.77 19.82
C PHE A 220 -21.47 6.50 19.46
N ASP A 221 -21.71 5.48 18.66
CA ASP A 221 -23.05 4.94 18.50
C ASP A 221 -23.65 4.58 19.87
N ALA A 222 -24.94 4.90 20.07
CA ALA A 222 -25.61 4.72 21.36
C ALA A 222 -25.59 3.25 21.87
N SER A 223 -25.45 2.27 20.97
CA SER A 223 -25.37 0.84 21.30
C SER A 223 -23.93 0.39 21.62
N PHE A 224 -22.92 1.23 21.39
CA PHE A 224 -21.54 0.87 21.64
C PHE A 224 -21.10 1.21 23.07
N ASN A 225 -20.72 0.20 23.82
CA ASN A 225 -20.08 0.37 25.12
C ASN A 225 -18.60 -0.03 25.02
N PRO A 226 -17.64 0.93 25.04
CA PRO A 226 -16.21 0.63 24.94
C PRO A 226 -15.69 -0.37 25.99
N ARG A 227 -16.34 -0.44 27.17
CA ARG A 227 -15.96 -1.37 28.25
C ARG A 227 -16.20 -2.83 27.91
N THR A 228 -16.91 -3.13 26.80
CA THR A 228 -17.09 -4.51 26.33
C THR A 228 -15.82 -5.08 25.68
N ILE A 229 -14.85 -4.22 25.35
CA ILE A 229 -13.55 -4.61 24.78
C ILE A 229 -12.51 -4.50 25.89
N SER A 230 -12.05 -5.63 26.40
CA SER A 230 -11.32 -5.73 27.69
C SER A 230 -9.97 -4.99 27.75
N ARG A 231 -9.32 -4.75 26.61
CA ARG A 231 -7.99 -4.12 26.54
C ARG A 231 -8.00 -2.77 25.83
N LEU A 232 -9.18 -2.21 25.53
CA LEU A 232 -9.30 -0.99 24.76
C LEU A 232 -8.82 0.22 25.57
N GLU A 233 -7.84 0.91 25.03
CA GLU A 233 -7.39 2.23 25.43
C GLU A 233 -7.84 3.27 24.42
N ILE A 234 -8.44 4.39 24.92
CA ILE A 234 -8.93 5.46 24.07
C ILE A 234 -8.03 6.69 24.25
N TYR A 235 -7.45 7.13 23.18
CA TYR A 235 -6.56 8.29 23.11
C TYR A 235 -7.29 9.48 22.49
N MET A 236 -7.40 10.55 23.26
CA MET A 236 -7.93 11.83 22.76
C MET A 236 -6.80 12.62 22.11
N VAL A 237 -6.94 12.89 20.81
CA VAL A 237 -6.01 13.72 20.03
C VAL A 237 -6.54 15.15 19.99
N GLU A 238 -5.70 16.14 20.31
CA GLU A 238 -6.04 17.58 20.29
C GLU A 238 -6.05 18.15 18.86
#